data_9681e5df2f34c12052dbcc5e0a9f07ad
#
_entry.id   9681e5df2f34c12052dbcc5e0a9f07ad
#
_cell.length_a   1.000
_cell.length_b   1.000
_cell.length_c   1.000
_cell.angle_alpha   90.00
_cell.angle_beta   90.00
_cell.angle_gamma   90.00
#
_symmetry.space_group_name_H-M   'P 1'
#
loop_
_entity.id
_entity.type
_entity.pdbx_description
1 polymer ?
#
loop_
_entity_poly.entity_id
_entity_poly.type
_entity_poly.pdbx_seq_one_letter_code
_entity_poly.pdbx_strand_id
1 'polypeptide(L)'
;NNPYAEFYYLCQADAYDDIIKGCGLVDERWSSSEQKSAMKKFHVFVNDNGPDYNVQFFNNYRYTIFVPTNDAVRAAIAAGLPTWEQIEEDYKAHRKKEWDPETNDWKQSPDSRPDSIVYEYTDSLETTEDSLRIATKITYLTNFIRYHFADNSVFADKSPLADNEMVTSSFD
;
A
#
# COMPACT_ATOMS: atom_id res chain seq x y z
N ASN A 1 21.34 7.88 -11.91
CA ASN A 1 20.29 8.24 -10.96
C ASN A 1 18.98 8.42 -11.74
N ASN A 2 17.99 7.57 -11.46
CA ASN A 2 16.65 7.71 -12.05
C ASN A 2 15.89 8.81 -11.28
N PRO A 3 15.46 9.91 -11.93
CA PRO A 3 14.79 11.01 -11.25
C PRO A 3 13.35 10.70 -10.81
N TYR A 4 12.83 9.50 -11.11
CA TYR A 4 11.46 9.06 -10.83
C TYR A 4 11.40 7.78 -9.99
N ALA A 5 12.53 7.31 -9.45
CA ALA A 5 12.61 6.03 -8.75
C ALA A 5 11.77 6.00 -7.47
N GLU A 6 11.65 7.11 -6.74
CA GLU A 6 10.95 7.16 -5.46
C GLU A 6 9.45 6.94 -5.60
N PHE A 7 8.84 7.49 -6.64
CA PHE A 7 7.43 7.20 -6.91
C PHE A 7 7.19 5.72 -7.22
N TYR A 8 8.07 5.10 -7.99
CA TYR A 8 7.99 3.67 -8.27
C TYR A 8 8.08 2.83 -7.00
N TYR A 9 8.93 3.18 -6.05
CA TYR A 9 9.01 2.48 -4.76
C TYR A 9 7.72 2.61 -3.94
N LEU A 10 7.07 3.77 -3.95
CA LEU A 10 5.78 3.94 -3.29
C LEU A 10 4.68 3.06 -3.90
N CYS A 11 4.78 2.76 -5.19
CA CYS A 11 3.83 1.89 -5.89
C CYS A 11 3.97 0.40 -5.55
N GLN A 12 5.02 -0.01 -4.84
CA GLN A 12 5.30 -1.41 -4.52
C GLN A 12 4.69 -1.80 -3.16
N ALA A 13 3.43 -2.21 -3.19
CA ALA A 13 2.70 -2.63 -1.98
C ALA A 13 2.86 -4.13 -1.65
N ASP A 14 3.42 -4.94 -2.55
CA ASP A 14 3.42 -6.41 -2.45
C ASP A 14 4.12 -6.94 -1.20
N ALA A 15 5.18 -6.25 -0.74
CA ALA A 15 5.89 -6.60 0.48
C ALA A 15 5.08 -6.34 1.77
N TYR A 16 3.95 -5.65 1.68
CA TYR A 16 3.18 -5.15 2.81
C TYR A 16 1.77 -5.76 2.93
N ASP A 17 1.51 -6.84 2.21
CA ASP A 17 0.22 -7.54 2.19
C ASP A 17 -0.28 -7.94 3.57
N ASP A 18 0.61 -8.44 4.42
CA ASP A 18 0.25 -8.85 5.78
C ASP A 18 -0.16 -7.66 6.64
N ILE A 19 0.46 -6.50 6.44
CA ILE A 19 0.07 -5.25 7.10
C ILE A 19 -1.32 -4.80 6.64
N ILE A 20 -1.56 -4.82 5.34
CA ILE A 20 -2.84 -4.43 4.75
C ILE A 20 -3.96 -5.34 5.28
N LYS A 21 -3.74 -6.65 5.32
CA LYS A 21 -4.67 -7.63 5.90
C LYS A 21 -4.86 -7.44 7.39
N GLY A 22 -3.76 -7.27 8.14
CA GLY A 22 -3.78 -7.09 9.59
C GLY A 22 -4.56 -5.83 10.02
N CYS A 23 -4.63 -4.82 9.15
CA CYS A 23 -5.46 -3.63 9.35
C CYS A 23 -6.91 -3.78 8.85
N GLY A 24 -7.32 -4.98 8.39
CA GLY A 24 -8.68 -5.22 7.89
C GLY A 24 -9.00 -4.53 6.57
N LEU A 25 -7.99 -4.10 5.82
CA LEU A 25 -8.18 -3.45 4.53
C LEU A 25 -8.39 -4.51 3.44
N VAL A 26 -9.64 -4.66 3.05
CA VAL A 26 -10.09 -5.62 2.02
C VAL A 26 -10.81 -4.86 0.91
N ASP A 27 -10.61 -5.25 -0.33
CA ASP A 27 -11.41 -4.72 -1.44
C ASP A 27 -12.76 -5.45 -1.49
N GLU A 28 -13.81 -4.80 -1.00
CA GLU A 28 -15.16 -5.35 -0.89
C GLU A 28 -15.81 -5.72 -2.24
N ARG A 29 -15.27 -5.23 -3.35
CA ARG A 29 -15.80 -5.53 -4.69
C ARG A 29 -15.56 -6.97 -5.14
N TRP A 30 -14.71 -7.72 -4.44
CA TRP A 30 -14.35 -9.07 -4.79
C TRP A 30 -14.82 -10.05 -3.72
N SER A 31 -15.55 -11.08 -4.13
CA SER A 31 -16.06 -12.09 -3.21
C SER A 31 -14.92 -12.85 -2.52
N SER A 32 -15.17 -13.30 -1.33
CA SER A 32 -14.26 -13.91 -0.35
C SER A 32 -13.50 -15.16 -0.79
N SER A 33 -13.71 -15.67 -1.99
CA SER A 33 -13.07 -16.90 -2.46
C SER A 33 -11.63 -16.73 -2.95
N GLU A 34 -11.18 -15.50 -3.21
CA GLU A 34 -9.82 -15.25 -3.69
C GLU A 34 -9.18 -14.08 -2.92
N GLN A 35 -8.42 -14.40 -1.87
CA GLN A 35 -7.67 -13.40 -1.08
C GLN A 35 -6.77 -12.49 -1.92
N LYS A 36 -6.24 -13.00 -3.04
CA LYS A 36 -5.45 -12.21 -3.99
C LYS A 36 -6.24 -11.06 -4.62
N SER A 37 -7.54 -11.23 -4.82
CA SER A 37 -8.40 -10.19 -5.39
C SER A 37 -8.71 -9.06 -4.42
N ALA A 38 -8.77 -9.36 -3.12
CA ALA A 38 -9.07 -8.39 -2.08
C ALA A 38 -8.01 -7.29 -1.93
N MET A 39 -6.78 -7.56 -2.34
CA MET A 39 -5.64 -6.66 -2.20
C MET A 39 -5.38 -5.79 -3.43
N LYS A 40 -6.09 -6.03 -4.54
CA LYS A 40 -5.84 -5.37 -5.83
C LYS A 40 -5.86 -3.85 -5.80
N LYS A 41 -6.69 -3.25 -4.93
CA LYS A 41 -6.77 -1.78 -4.87
C LYS A 41 -5.52 -1.12 -4.28
N PHE A 42 -4.67 -1.88 -3.58
CA PHE A 42 -3.43 -1.38 -2.98
C PHE A 42 -2.22 -1.66 -3.86
N HIS A 43 -2.33 -2.62 -4.77
CA HIS A 43 -1.29 -2.97 -5.73
C HIS A 43 -1.47 -2.15 -7.00
N VAL A 44 -0.44 -1.41 -7.37
CA VAL A 44 -0.44 -0.62 -8.60
C VAL A 44 -0.13 -1.50 -9.80
N PHE A 45 0.91 -2.32 -9.67
CA PHE A 45 1.37 -3.22 -10.71
C PHE A 45 1.25 -4.66 -10.22
N VAL A 46 0.66 -5.53 -11.02
CA VAL A 46 0.64 -6.97 -10.74
C VAL A 46 1.50 -7.70 -11.75
N ASN A 47 2.43 -8.47 -11.23
CA ASN A 47 3.21 -9.40 -12.01
C ASN A 47 2.65 -10.83 -11.79
N ASP A 48 1.60 -11.19 -12.50
CA ASP A 48 1.06 -12.53 -12.52
C ASP A 48 1.84 -13.42 -13.50
N ASN A 49 3.18 -13.51 -13.36
CA ASN A 49 4.06 -14.37 -14.17
C ASN A 49 3.97 -14.17 -15.70
N GLY A 50 3.46 -13.04 -16.14
CA GLY A 50 3.39 -12.64 -17.56
C GLY A 50 4.30 -11.47 -17.87
N PRO A 51 4.62 -11.22 -19.16
CA PRO A 51 5.44 -10.09 -19.57
C PRO A 51 4.75 -8.72 -19.42
N ASP A 52 3.46 -8.72 -19.05
CA ASP A 52 2.64 -7.53 -19.03
C ASP A 52 2.47 -7.00 -17.59
N TYR A 53 3.08 -5.85 -17.33
CA TYR A 53 2.80 -5.06 -16.12
C TYR A 53 1.44 -4.38 -16.29
N ASN A 54 0.40 -4.98 -15.73
CA ASN A 54 -0.93 -4.38 -15.75
C ASN A 54 -1.14 -3.46 -14.55
N VAL A 55 -1.63 -2.25 -14.80
CA VAL A 55 -2.09 -1.35 -13.74
C VAL A 55 -3.45 -1.84 -13.24
N GLN A 56 -3.53 -2.14 -11.95
CA GLN A 56 -4.71 -2.79 -11.34
C GLN A 56 -5.91 -1.85 -11.16
N PHE A 57 -5.69 -0.53 -11.22
CA PHE A 57 -6.78 0.43 -10.98
C PHE A 57 -7.79 0.51 -12.12
N PHE A 58 -7.41 0.08 -13.32
CA PHE A 58 -8.22 0.26 -14.52
C PHE A 58 -8.61 -1.07 -15.15
N ASN A 59 -9.86 -1.14 -15.61
CA ASN A 59 -10.37 -2.27 -16.38
C ASN A 59 -10.04 -2.18 -17.88
N ASN A 60 -9.21 -1.20 -18.28
CA ASN A 60 -8.80 -1.00 -19.65
C ASN A 60 -7.31 -0.69 -19.73
N TYR A 61 -6.75 -0.82 -20.93
CA TYR A 61 -5.33 -0.53 -21.19
C TYR A 61 -5.08 0.93 -21.59
N ARG A 62 -6.06 1.82 -21.43
CA ARG A 62 -5.94 3.23 -21.78
C ARG A 62 -5.86 4.05 -20.50
N TYR A 63 -4.64 4.32 -20.08
CA TYR A 63 -4.38 5.16 -18.91
C TYR A 63 -3.14 6.02 -19.14
N THR A 64 -3.03 7.07 -18.38
CA THR A 64 -1.84 7.94 -18.33
C THR A 64 -1.34 8.00 -16.90
N ILE A 65 -0.02 7.95 -16.74
CA ILE A 65 0.65 8.12 -15.46
C ILE A 65 1.39 9.45 -15.48
N PHE A 66 1.09 10.32 -14.52
CA PHE A 66 1.82 11.56 -14.27
C PHE A 66 2.86 11.30 -13.19
N VAL A 67 4.03 10.81 -13.57
CA VAL A 67 5.07 10.41 -12.61
C VAL A 67 5.72 11.64 -11.99
N PRO A 68 5.60 11.86 -10.65
CA PRO A 68 6.26 12.94 -9.96
C PRO A 68 7.77 12.70 -9.90
N THR A 69 8.55 13.77 -9.88
CA THR A 69 10.01 13.67 -9.68
C THR A 69 10.32 13.24 -8.24
N ASN A 70 11.52 12.69 -8.01
CA ASN A 70 11.98 12.36 -6.66
C ASN A 70 11.89 13.55 -5.70
N ASP A 71 12.20 14.77 -6.16
CA ASP A 71 12.10 15.97 -5.31
C ASP A 71 10.65 16.28 -4.93
N ALA A 72 9.69 16.07 -5.83
CA ALA A 72 8.28 16.24 -5.53
C ALA A 72 7.78 15.17 -4.53
N VAL A 73 8.22 13.92 -4.67
CA VAL A 73 7.91 12.83 -3.71
C VAL A 73 8.50 13.16 -2.34
N ARG A 74 9.76 13.58 -2.25
CA ARG A 74 10.39 13.98 -0.99
C ARG A 74 9.68 15.15 -0.33
N ALA A 75 9.26 16.13 -1.12
CA ALA A 75 8.48 17.26 -0.61
C ALA A 75 7.12 16.80 -0.04
N ALA A 76 6.45 15.85 -0.68
CA ALA A 76 5.21 15.26 -0.18
C ALA A 76 5.45 14.49 1.15
N ILE A 77 6.52 13.70 1.23
CA ILE A 77 6.91 12.97 2.45
C ILE A 77 7.22 13.98 3.58
N ALA A 78 7.98 15.03 3.29
CA ALA A 78 8.26 16.09 4.25
C ALA A 78 7.00 16.83 4.72
N ALA A 79 5.96 16.90 3.88
CA ALA A 79 4.65 17.45 4.19
C ALA A 79 3.72 16.46 4.93
N GLY A 80 4.16 15.23 5.19
CA GLY A 80 3.41 14.25 5.98
C GLY A 80 2.84 13.06 5.20
N LEU A 81 3.20 12.89 3.93
CA LEU A 81 2.88 11.65 3.21
C LEU A 81 3.64 10.49 3.87
N PRO A 82 2.98 9.43 4.35
CA PRO A 82 3.66 8.28 4.93
C PRO A 82 4.38 7.47 3.84
N THR A 83 5.47 6.80 4.22
CA THR A 83 6.11 5.77 3.41
C THR A 83 5.71 4.37 3.90
N TRP A 84 5.94 3.35 3.08
CA TRP A 84 5.69 1.96 3.48
C TRP A 84 6.54 1.54 4.68
N GLU A 85 7.78 1.99 4.75
CA GLU A 85 8.69 1.70 5.86
C GLU A 85 8.15 2.28 7.18
N GLN A 86 7.65 3.52 7.16
CA GLN A 86 7.03 4.15 8.33
C GLN A 86 5.75 3.45 8.77
N ILE A 87 4.97 2.96 7.80
CA ILE A 87 3.76 2.17 8.06
C ILE A 87 4.14 0.83 8.69
N GLU A 88 5.16 0.16 8.15
CA GLU A 88 5.66 -1.11 8.67
C GLU A 88 6.23 -0.98 10.09
N GLU A 89 7.00 0.06 10.36
CA GLU A 89 7.54 0.34 11.70
C GLU A 89 6.42 0.54 12.72
N ASP A 90 5.40 1.35 12.37
CA ASP A 90 4.24 1.58 13.22
C ASP A 90 3.43 0.29 13.45
N TYR A 91 3.25 -0.52 12.40
CA TYR A 91 2.59 -1.82 12.51
C TYR A 91 3.34 -2.78 13.43
N LYS A 92 4.65 -2.95 13.22
CA LYS A 92 5.49 -3.83 14.05
C LYS A 92 5.51 -3.42 15.52
N ALA A 93 5.49 -2.12 15.80
CA ALA A 93 5.48 -1.59 17.16
C ALA A 93 4.17 -1.88 17.93
N HIS A 94 3.07 -2.12 17.22
CA HIS A 94 1.73 -2.29 17.80
C HIS A 94 1.10 -3.65 17.51
N ARG A 95 1.88 -4.62 17.01
CA ARG A 95 1.40 -5.99 16.83
C ARG A 95 1.09 -6.64 18.17
N LYS A 96 -0.03 -7.35 18.20
CA LYS A 96 -0.43 -8.13 19.36
C LYS A 96 0.48 -9.32 19.56
N LYS A 97 1.02 -9.50 20.75
CA LYS A 97 1.78 -10.69 21.13
C LYS A 97 0.90 -11.93 21.04
N GLU A 98 1.47 -13.04 20.63
CA GLU A 98 0.80 -14.32 20.61
C GLU A 98 0.73 -14.93 22.01
N TRP A 99 -0.45 -15.39 22.41
CA TRP A 99 -0.66 -16.05 23.69
C TRP A 99 -0.48 -17.55 23.55
N ASP A 100 0.28 -18.16 24.44
CA ASP A 100 0.42 -19.61 24.53
C ASP A 100 -0.44 -20.16 25.67
N PRO A 101 -1.53 -20.88 25.35
CA PRO A 101 -2.41 -21.45 26.38
C PRO A 101 -1.79 -22.63 27.13
N GLU A 102 -0.76 -23.29 26.60
CA GLU A 102 -0.10 -24.42 27.24
C GLU A 102 0.80 -23.98 28.41
N THR A 103 1.55 -22.88 28.20
CA THR A 103 2.41 -22.28 29.21
C THR A 103 1.69 -21.23 30.04
N ASN A 104 0.51 -20.79 29.63
CA ASN A 104 -0.26 -19.69 30.22
C ASN A 104 0.56 -18.40 30.31
N ASP A 105 1.30 -18.09 29.26
CA ASP A 105 2.15 -16.89 29.11
C ASP A 105 2.22 -16.44 27.64
N TRP A 106 2.88 -15.31 27.39
CA TRP A 106 3.15 -14.85 26.03
C TRP A 106 4.17 -15.77 25.35
N LYS A 107 3.84 -16.19 24.14
CA LYS A 107 4.66 -17.09 23.34
C LYS A 107 6.01 -16.46 23.03
N GLN A 108 7.07 -17.17 23.40
CA GLN A 108 8.43 -16.73 23.16
C GLN A 108 8.98 -17.38 21.88
N SER A 109 9.69 -16.57 21.10
CA SER A 109 10.39 -17.07 19.92
C SER A 109 11.48 -18.07 20.32
N PRO A 110 11.79 -19.07 19.46
CA PRO A 110 12.95 -19.94 19.63
C PRO A 110 14.29 -19.21 19.79
N ASP A 111 14.36 -17.97 19.30
CA ASP A 111 15.55 -17.11 19.42
C ASP A 111 15.70 -16.43 20.79
N SER A 112 14.71 -16.62 21.69
CA SER A 112 14.74 -16.06 23.05
C SER A 112 15.87 -16.64 23.87
N ARG A 113 16.55 -15.78 24.63
CA ARG A 113 17.62 -16.12 25.58
C ARG A 113 17.22 -15.63 26.97
N PRO A 114 17.80 -16.19 28.05
CA PRO A 114 17.48 -15.76 29.41
C PRO A 114 17.68 -14.28 29.71
N ASP A 115 18.60 -13.64 28.98
CA ASP A 115 18.96 -12.22 29.07
C ASP A 115 18.28 -11.34 28.01
N SER A 116 17.58 -11.95 27.04
CA SER A 116 16.93 -11.24 25.93
C SER A 116 15.71 -12.02 25.43
N ILE A 117 14.54 -11.74 26.00
CA ILE A 117 13.29 -12.40 25.62
C ILE A 117 12.77 -11.78 24.33
N VAL A 118 12.54 -12.62 23.33
CA VAL A 118 11.91 -12.27 22.06
C VAL A 118 10.53 -12.91 22.03
N TYR A 119 9.48 -12.12 21.78
CA TYR A 119 8.11 -12.63 21.70
C TYR A 119 7.71 -12.93 20.26
N GLU A 120 6.81 -13.89 20.08
CA GLU A 120 6.09 -14.07 18.83
C GLU A 120 4.87 -13.12 18.78
N TYR A 121 4.48 -12.74 17.56
CA TYR A 121 3.41 -11.78 17.32
C TYR A 121 2.41 -12.33 16.32
N THR A 122 1.14 -12.05 16.55
CA THR A 122 0.07 -12.32 15.59
C THR A 122 0.07 -11.26 14.48
N ASP A 123 -0.70 -11.49 13.40
CA ASP A 123 -0.92 -10.49 12.36
C ASP A 123 -1.95 -9.42 12.78
N SER A 124 -2.50 -9.51 13.97
CA SER A 124 -3.45 -8.55 14.51
C SER A 124 -2.73 -7.44 15.29
N LEU A 125 -3.33 -6.27 15.33
CA LEU A 125 -2.88 -5.14 16.14
C LEU A 125 -3.48 -5.21 17.55
N GLU A 126 -2.82 -4.56 18.50
CA GLU A 126 -3.23 -4.57 19.91
C GLU A 126 -4.59 -3.92 20.12
N THR A 127 -4.86 -2.83 19.42
CA THR A 127 -6.11 -2.07 19.54
C THR A 127 -6.76 -1.77 18.20
N THR A 128 -8.08 -1.57 18.21
CA THR A 128 -8.83 -1.11 17.04
C THR A 128 -8.37 0.29 16.60
N GLU A 129 -7.92 1.12 17.53
CA GLU A 129 -7.43 2.46 17.26
C GLU A 129 -6.11 2.42 16.47
N ASP A 130 -5.19 1.52 16.83
CA ASP A 130 -3.96 1.28 16.06
C ASP A 130 -4.28 0.80 14.65
N SER A 131 -5.22 -0.14 14.53
CA SER A 131 -5.69 -0.65 13.24
C SER A 131 -6.23 0.49 12.36
N LEU A 132 -7.08 1.35 12.91
CA LEU A 132 -7.66 2.48 12.18
C LEU A 132 -6.59 3.51 11.79
N ARG A 133 -5.65 3.81 12.68
CA ARG A 133 -4.55 4.75 12.42
C ARG A 133 -3.68 4.28 11.26
N ILE A 134 -3.27 3.02 11.29
CA ILE A 134 -2.40 2.43 10.25
C ILE A 134 -3.18 2.30 8.93
N ALA A 135 -4.44 1.86 8.98
CA ALA A 135 -5.32 1.82 7.81
C ALA A 135 -5.49 3.20 7.15
N THR A 136 -5.57 4.26 7.95
CA THR A 136 -5.65 5.64 7.46
C THR A 136 -4.36 6.05 6.73
N LYS A 137 -3.19 5.70 7.27
CA LYS A 137 -1.90 5.96 6.61
C LYS A 137 -1.80 5.23 5.26
N ILE A 138 -2.18 3.94 5.22
CA ILE A 138 -2.19 3.14 4.00
C ILE A 138 -3.13 3.77 2.96
N THR A 139 -4.33 4.14 3.37
CA THR A 139 -5.32 4.77 2.50
C THR A 139 -4.80 6.10 1.95
N TYR A 140 -4.17 6.91 2.79
CA TYR A 140 -3.61 8.20 2.36
C TYR A 140 -2.48 8.01 1.32
N LEU A 141 -1.55 7.08 1.57
CA LEU A 141 -0.49 6.74 0.62
C LEU A 141 -1.07 6.23 -0.71
N THR A 142 -2.04 5.31 -0.64
CA THR A 142 -2.69 4.74 -1.84
C THR A 142 -3.44 5.81 -2.63
N ASN A 143 -4.13 6.73 -1.97
CA ASN A 143 -4.82 7.83 -2.64
C ASN A 143 -3.83 8.78 -3.32
N PHE A 144 -2.70 9.10 -2.67
CA PHE A 144 -1.62 9.87 -3.30
C PHE A 144 -1.13 9.18 -4.58
N ILE A 145 -0.87 7.89 -4.54
CA ILE A 145 -0.43 7.14 -5.72
C ILE A 145 -1.50 7.19 -6.81
N ARG A 146 -2.75 6.86 -6.49
CA ARG A 146 -3.86 6.80 -7.45
C ARG A 146 -4.15 8.15 -8.10
N TYR A 147 -3.94 9.25 -7.39
CA TYR A 147 -4.10 10.59 -7.93
C TYR A 147 -3.21 10.88 -9.15
N HIS A 148 -2.09 10.16 -9.28
CA HIS A 148 -1.17 10.29 -10.40
C HIS A 148 -1.54 9.41 -11.62
N PHE A 149 -2.66 8.70 -11.55
CA PHE A 149 -3.15 7.86 -12.64
C PHE A 149 -4.46 8.42 -13.18
N ALA A 150 -4.49 8.70 -14.48
CA ALA A 150 -5.71 9.07 -15.19
C ALA A 150 -6.23 7.87 -15.98
N ASP A 151 -7.53 7.66 -15.97
CA ASP A 151 -8.20 6.53 -16.62
C ASP A 151 -8.38 6.71 -18.13
N ASN A 152 -7.64 7.62 -18.74
CA ASN A 152 -7.67 7.86 -20.17
C ASN A 152 -6.27 8.15 -20.72
N SER A 153 -6.11 7.99 -22.04
CA SER A 153 -4.88 8.39 -22.73
C SER A 153 -4.85 9.90 -22.90
N VAL A 154 -3.92 10.57 -22.22
CA VAL A 154 -3.66 11.99 -22.40
C VAL A 154 -2.46 12.13 -23.33
N PHE A 155 -2.69 12.69 -24.50
CA PHE A 155 -1.63 12.93 -25.49
C PHE A 155 -1.09 14.34 -25.31
N ALA A 156 0.22 14.46 -25.16
CA ALA A 156 0.93 15.75 -25.16
C ALA A 156 1.16 16.27 -26.60
N ASP A 157 0.33 15.83 -27.54
CA ASP A 157 0.33 16.40 -28.88
C ASP A 157 -0.38 17.77 -28.84
N LYS A 158 -0.20 18.54 -29.92
CA LYS A 158 -0.67 19.92 -30.01
C LYS A 158 -2.20 20.09 -30.09
N SER A 159 -2.96 19.03 -29.90
CA SER A 159 -4.41 19.14 -29.72
C SER A 159 -4.65 19.73 -28.34
N PRO A 160 -5.13 20.97 -28.21
CA PRO A 160 -5.61 21.42 -26.91
C PRO A 160 -6.70 20.42 -26.48
N LEU A 161 -6.58 19.91 -25.26
CA LEU A 161 -7.76 19.41 -24.56
C LEU A 161 -8.82 20.47 -24.78
N ALA A 162 -9.98 20.13 -25.33
CA ALA A 162 -11.02 21.11 -25.55
C ALA A 162 -11.21 21.88 -24.25
N ASP A 163 -11.28 23.20 -24.33
CA ASP A 163 -11.48 24.05 -23.15
C ASP A 163 -12.60 23.42 -22.30
N ASN A 164 -12.29 22.95 -21.08
CA ASN A 164 -13.12 22.21 -20.13
C ASN A 164 -13.15 20.67 -20.24
N GLU A 165 -12.28 20.01 -20.97
CA GLU A 165 -12.17 18.56 -20.85
C GLU A 165 -11.44 18.21 -19.53
N MET A 166 -12.21 17.65 -18.57
CA MET A 166 -11.65 17.16 -17.31
C MET A 166 -11.03 15.79 -17.51
N VAL A 167 -9.80 15.63 -17.05
CA VAL A 167 -9.16 14.31 -16.95
C VAL A 167 -9.55 13.70 -15.62
N THR A 168 -10.31 12.61 -15.67
CA THR A 168 -10.72 11.88 -14.45
C THR A 168 -9.54 11.10 -13.91
N SER A 169 -9.19 11.32 -12.65
CA SER A 169 -8.17 10.53 -11.97
C SER A 169 -8.75 9.19 -11.46
N SER A 170 -7.92 8.23 -11.17
CA SER A 170 -8.35 6.96 -10.56
C SER A 170 -8.83 7.13 -9.11
N PHE A 171 -8.77 8.35 -8.59
CA PHE A 171 -9.20 8.71 -7.25
C PHE A 171 -10.71 9.03 -7.19
N ASP A 172 -11.33 9.44 -8.32
CA ASP A 172 -12.75 9.79 -8.39
C ASP A 172 -13.64 8.51 -8.56
#